data_11c8dd9cfc993fd3423c9f96f1a8d20a
#
_entry.id   11c8dd9cfc993fd3423c9f96f1a8d20a
#
_cell.length_a   1.000
_cell.length_b   1.000
_cell.length_c   1.000
_cell.angle_alpha   90.00
_cell.angle_beta   90.00
_cell.angle_gamma   90.00
#
_symmetry.space_group_name_H-M   'P 1'
#
loop_
_entity.id
_entity.type
_entity.pdbx_description
1 polymer ?
#
loop_
_entity_poly.entity_id
_entity_poly.type
_entity_poly.pdbx_seq_one_letter_code
_entity_poly.pdbx_strand_id
1 'polypeptide(L)'
;MTLTVHEKIEQRSEEWYEQRRGIVTASVVGNLITSRKLSAIDYTCPKCSAPANDPCLGQKGQPLITKHTERAEEARRHSSAPVLEVASNDDSRSLTALLVSERVTGWTYPTFVSDDMYRGIECEPIARSLYAAKESVSVSEVGFMVRDDWGPKLGYSPDGLVEQDGLLEIKCPRPKSHMNTIIANAVPPEHMPQLQAGLLVSGRKWIDFVSFCAGMPLFIRRVYPDIEWQRIIVEAVHRFEDNAMELARIYHENAAGLEATERIVEQEILV
;
A
#
# COMPACT_ATOMS: atom_id res chain seq x y z
N MET A 1 -21.04 8.53 3.44
CA MET A 1 -20.21 7.33 3.20
C MET A 1 -20.40 6.92 1.77
N THR A 2 -19.39 7.12 0.96
CA THR A 2 -19.52 6.85 -0.49
C THR A 2 -18.57 5.72 -0.86
N LEU A 3 -18.97 4.48 -0.53
CA LEU A 3 -18.38 3.28 -1.10
C LEU A 3 -19.06 3.00 -2.44
N THR A 4 -18.30 3.01 -3.52
CA THR A 4 -18.75 2.56 -4.84
C THR A 4 -18.20 1.16 -5.07
N VAL A 5 -19.06 0.22 -5.47
CA VAL A 5 -18.68 -1.16 -5.76
C VAL A 5 -19.01 -1.46 -7.23
N HIS A 6 -17.99 -1.84 -7.98
CA HIS A 6 -18.09 -2.25 -9.37
C HIS A 6 -18.14 -3.79 -9.44
N GLU A 7 -19.31 -4.35 -9.22
CA GLU A 7 -19.49 -5.82 -9.06
C GLU A 7 -19.18 -6.62 -10.33
N LYS A 8 -19.49 -6.06 -11.51
CA LYS A 8 -19.48 -6.78 -12.78
C LYS A 8 -18.22 -6.55 -13.62
N ILE A 9 -17.29 -5.73 -13.14
CA ILE A 9 -16.06 -5.45 -13.87
C ILE A 9 -15.11 -6.63 -13.66
N GLU A 10 -14.67 -7.21 -14.76
CA GLU A 10 -13.63 -8.23 -14.75
C GLU A 10 -12.26 -7.58 -14.45
N GLN A 11 -11.54 -8.13 -13.49
CA GLN A 11 -10.19 -7.64 -13.16
C GLN A 11 -9.27 -7.81 -14.38
N ARG A 12 -8.46 -6.79 -14.64
CA ARG A 12 -7.54 -6.66 -15.78
C ARG A 12 -8.22 -6.38 -17.13
N SER A 13 -9.54 -6.17 -17.16
CA SER A 13 -10.22 -5.62 -18.34
C SER A 13 -9.90 -4.13 -18.53
N GLU A 14 -10.17 -3.58 -19.70
CA GLU A 14 -10.01 -2.14 -19.97
C GLU A 14 -10.83 -1.28 -19.00
N GLU A 15 -12.08 -1.69 -18.74
CA GLU A 15 -12.96 -1.02 -17.78
C GLU A 15 -12.37 -1.01 -16.36
N TRP A 16 -11.72 -2.10 -15.95
CA TRP A 16 -11.06 -2.16 -14.66
C TRP A 16 -9.87 -1.21 -14.57
N TYR A 17 -9.07 -1.09 -15.64
CA TYR A 17 -7.99 -0.09 -15.70
C TYR A 17 -8.53 1.33 -15.69
N GLU A 18 -9.64 1.61 -16.36
CA GLU A 18 -10.30 2.92 -16.35
C GLU A 18 -10.70 3.36 -14.94
N GLN A 19 -11.29 2.45 -14.15
CA GLN A 19 -11.71 2.76 -12.79
C GLN A 19 -10.53 3.01 -11.82
N ARG A 20 -9.38 2.46 -12.12
CA ARG A 20 -8.16 2.58 -11.31
C ARG A 20 -7.25 3.73 -11.72
N ARG A 21 -7.46 4.27 -12.92
CA ARG A 21 -6.57 5.24 -13.56
C ARG A 21 -6.34 6.46 -12.69
N GLY A 22 -5.07 6.70 -12.37
CA GLY A 22 -4.63 7.89 -11.66
C GLY A 22 -5.09 7.97 -10.20
N ILE A 23 -5.57 6.89 -9.58
CA ILE A 23 -5.90 6.85 -8.16
C ILE A 23 -5.00 5.87 -7.40
N VAL A 24 -4.76 6.16 -6.13
CA VAL A 24 -4.06 5.22 -5.26
C VAL A 24 -4.94 4.00 -5.01
N THR A 25 -4.36 2.81 -5.14
CA THR A 25 -5.05 1.55 -4.81
C THR A 25 -4.35 0.83 -3.67
N ALA A 26 -5.07 -0.09 -3.02
CA ALA A 26 -4.54 -0.88 -1.90
C ALA A 26 -3.22 -1.60 -2.25
N SER A 27 -3.06 -2.06 -3.49
CA SER A 27 -1.86 -2.78 -3.93
C SER A 27 -0.61 -1.90 -4.02
N VAL A 28 -0.75 -0.57 -4.16
CA VAL A 28 0.38 0.36 -4.32
C VAL A 28 0.53 1.33 -3.17
N VAL A 29 -0.44 1.44 -2.26
CA VAL A 29 -0.41 2.40 -1.14
C VAL A 29 0.81 2.22 -0.24
N GLY A 30 1.37 1.00 -0.18
CA GLY A 30 2.60 0.72 0.56
C GLY A 30 3.79 1.57 0.12
N ASN A 31 3.85 1.98 -1.15
CA ASN A 31 4.91 2.87 -1.65
C ASN A 31 4.82 4.30 -1.10
N LEU A 32 3.68 4.67 -0.53
CA LEU A 32 3.45 5.98 0.11
C LEU A 32 3.69 5.94 1.63
N ILE A 33 4.04 4.79 2.18
CA ILE A 33 4.20 4.59 3.62
C ILE A 33 5.57 3.98 3.89
N THR A 34 6.26 4.49 4.89
CA THR A 34 7.51 3.91 5.39
C THR A 34 7.39 3.59 6.86
N SER A 35 8.21 2.66 7.31
CA SER A 35 8.32 2.35 8.74
C SER A 35 9.75 2.60 9.21
N ARG A 36 9.92 3.27 10.34
CA ARG A 36 11.23 3.45 10.95
C ARG A 36 11.22 3.13 12.43
N LYS A 37 12.34 2.68 12.92
CA LYS A 37 12.55 2.56 14.36
C LYS A 37 12.80 3.95 14.95
N LEU A 38 12.18 4.21 16.09
CA LEU A 38 12.50 5.41 16.86
C LEU A 38 13.99 5.41 17.27
N SER A 39 14.59 6.57 17.18
CA SER A 39 15.99 6.81 17.50
C SER A 39 16.11 7.82 18.63
N ALA A 40 17.32 8.14 19.09
CA ALA A 40 17.50 9.09 20.18
C ALA A 40 16.88 10.48 19.94
N ILE A 41 16.75 10.93 18.67
CA ILE A 41 16.19 12.25 18.36
C ILE A 41 14.68 12.31 18.64
N ASP A 42 14.00 11.18 18.62
CA ASP A 42 12.54 11.10 18.80
C ASP A 42 12.09 11.24 20.27
N TYR A 43 13.04 11.34 21.19
CA TYR A 43 12.77 11.48 22.63
C TYR A 43 13.29 12.82 23.15
N THR A 44 12.62 13.39 24.15
CA THR A 44 13.16 14.54 24.88
C THR A 44 14.50 14.17 25.53
N CYS A 45 15.50 15.04 25.43
CA CYS A 45 16.80 14.77 26.01
C CYS A 45 16.78 14.94 27.53
N PRO A 46 17.07 13.89 28.34
CA PRO A 46 17.10 14.03 29.82
C PRO A 46 18.14 15.00 30.32
N LYS A 47 19.24 15.23 29.56
CA LYS A 47 20.36 16.07 29.98
C LYS A 47 20.14 17.57 29.73
N CYS A 48 19.65 17.94 28.54
CA CYS A 48 19.49 19.34 28.13
C CYS A 48 18.03 19.76 27.90
N SER A 49 17.07 18.87 28.14
CA SER A 49 15.63 19.09 27.96
C SER A 49 15.23 19.50 26.54
N ALA A 50 16.12 19.33 25.55
CA ALA A 50 15.75 19.56 24.14
C ALA A 50 14.58 18.64 23.76
N PRO A 51 13.50 19.17 23.16
CA PRO A 51 12.32 18.39 22.77
C PRO A 51 12.65 17.27 21.77
N ALA A 52 11.71 16.35 21.60
CA ALA A 52 11.77 15.39 20.49
C ALA A 52 11.92 16.13 19.16
N ASN A 53 12.70 15.55 18.25
CA ASN A 53 13.07 16.07 16.93
C ASN A 53 13.95 17.32 16.90
N ASP A 54 14.26 17.95 18.05
CA ASP A 54 15.21 19.04 18.13
C ASP A 54 16.62 18.54 18.47
N PRO A 55 17.70 19.22 18.00
CA PRO A 55 19.05 18.88 18.35
C PRO A 55 19.31 19.08 19.85
N CYS A 56 20.22 18.30 20.40
CA CYS A 56 20.68 18.54 21.76
C CYS A 56 21.37 19.93 21.88
N LEU A 57 21.29 20.56 23.07
CA LEU A 57 21.87 21.86 23.32
C LEU A 57 23.15 21.72 24.12
N GLY A 58 24.17 22.46 23.72
CA GLY A 58 25.40 22.60 24.46
C GLY A 58 25.27 23.57 25.69
N GLN A 59 26.32 23.69 26.48
CA GLN A 59 26.33 24.51 27.70
C GLN A 59 25.98 26.00 27.47
N LYS A 60 26.19 26.52 26.26
CA LYS A 60 25.89 27.91 25.89
C LYS A 60 24.55 28.01 25.09
N GLY A 61 23.74 26.94 25.08
CA GLY A 61 22.48 26.91 24.36
C GLY A 61 22.58 26.68 22.83
N GLN A 62 23.80 26.50 22.29
CA GLN A 62 24.00 26.22 20.87
C GLN A 62 23.60 24.78 20.54
N PRO A 63 23.03 24.53 19.33
CA PRO A 63 22.70 23.18 18.89
C PRO A 63 23.96 22.33 18.71
N LEU A 64 23.90 21.08 19.14
CA LEU A 64 24.95 20.10 18.99
C LEU A 64 24.70 19.21 17.77
N ILE A 65 25.78 18.85 17.06
CA ILE A 65 25.72 17.86 15.97
C ILE A 65 25.50 16.47 16.55
N THR A 66 26.08 16.18 17.72
CA THR A 66 25.98 14.88 18.40
C THR A 66 24.91 14.91 19.49
N LYS A 67 24.21 13.78 19.65
CA LYS A 67 23.20 13.61 20.71
C LYS A 67 23.90 13.27 22.04
N HIS A 68 23.31 13.72 23.14
CA HIS A 68 23.77 13.30 24.47
C HIS A 68 23.59 11.80 24.69
N THR A 69 24.48 11.17 25.41
CA THR A 69 24.44 9.73 25.74
C THR A 69 23.13 9.37 26.46
N GLU A 70 22.70 10.22 27.36
CA GLU A 70 21.49 10.07 28.17
C GLU A 70 20.21 10.00 27.26
N ARG A 71 20.22 10.77 26.16
CA ARG A 71 19.11 10.70 25.17
C ARG A 71 19.12 9.38 24.39
N ALA A 72 20.30 8.84 24.10
CA ALA A 72 20.45 7.56 23.45
C ALA A 72 20.07 6.39 24.37
N GLU A 73 20.34 6.51 25.66
CA GLU A 73 19.93 5.54 26.69
C GLU A 73 18.41 5.54 26.87
N GLU A 74 17.79 6.73 26.88
CA GLU A 74 16.34 6.87 26.93
C GLU A 74 15.66 6.15 25.74
N ALA A 75 16.15 6.35 24.53
CA ALA A 75 15.65 5.65 23.35
C ALA A 75 15.77 4.11 23.46
N ARG A 76 16.84 3.60 24.06
CA ARG A 76 17.02 2.16 24.28
C ARG A 76 16.05 1.59 25.31
N ARG A 77 15.68 2.37 26.35
CA ARG A 77 14.69 1.95 27.36
C ARG A 77 13.29 1.83 26.77
N HIS A 78 12.98 2.66 25.79
CA HIS A 78 11.68 2.72 25.11
C HIS A 78 11.70 1.99 23.76
N SER A 79 12.36 0.82 23.66
CA SER A 79 12.35 0.00 22.43
C SER A 79 10.92 -0.29 22.01
N SER A 80 10.37 0.56 21.17
CA SER A 80 8.98 0.51 20.69
C SER A 80 8.90 -0.17 19.32
N ALA A 81 7.67 -0.57 18.96
CA ALA A 81 7.36 -0.96 17.59
C ALA A 81 7.76 0.14 16.58
N PRO A 82 8.10 -0.22 15.34
CA PRO A 82 8.36 0.78 14.32
C PRO A 82 7.18 1.75 14.17
N VAL A 83 7.48 3.03 13.97
CA VAL A 83 6.48 4.06 13.68
C VAL A 83 6.25 4.11 12.19
N LEU A 84 4.98 4.21 11.81
CA LEU A 84 4.56 4.39 10.43
C LEU A 84 4.56 5.89 10.09
N GLU A 85 5.11 6.24 8.94
CA GLU A 85 5.20 7.61 8.46
C GLU A 85 4.87 7.68 6.96
N VAL A 86 4.37 8.83 6.51
CA VAL A 86 4.21 9.08 5.07
C VAL A 86 5.57 9.11 4.41
N ALA A 87 5.75 8.32 3.36
CA ALA A 87 7.01 8.20 2.65
C ALA A 87 7.33 9.48 1.87
N SER A 88 8.63 9.85 1.88
CA SER A 88 9.21 10.91 1.06
C SER A 88 10.50 10.39 0.40
N ASN A 89 10.36 9.34 -0.40
CA ASN A 89 11.45 8.62 -1.06
C ASN A 89 11.21 8.51 -2.56
N ASP A 90 12.12 7.84 -3.27
CA ASP A 90 12.03 7.68 -4.72
C ASP A 90 10.82 6.85 -5.14
N ASP A 91 10.42 5.85 -4.35
CA ASP A 91 9.26 5.01 -4.65
C ASP A 91 7.97 5.82 -4.60
N SER A 92 7.80 6.66 -3.56
CA SER A 92 6.62 7.52 -3.43
C SER A 92 6.55 8.58 -4.54
N ARG A 93 7.70 9.16 -4.92
CA ARG A 93 7.78 10.11 -6.05
C ARG A 93 7.48 9.44 -7.39
N SER A 94 8.04 8.25 -7.61
CA SER A 94 7.82 7.46 -8.83
C SER A 94 6.35 7.08 -8.99
N LEU A 95 5.70 6.61 -7.92
CA LEU A 95 4.27 6.31 -7.94
C LEU A 95 3.44 7.56 -8.23
N THR A 96 3.77 8.70 -7.59
CA THR A 96 3.07 9.97 -7.84
C THR A 96 3.19 10.38 -9.31
N ALA A 97 4.38 10.32 -9.88
CA ALA A 97 4.59 10.66 -11.28
C ALA A 97 3.83 9.74 -12.24
N LEU A 98 3.82 8.43 -11.94
CA LEU A 98 3.06 7.45 -12.72
C LEU A 98 1.57 7.78 -12.73
N LEU A 99 0.96 7.93 -11.55
CA LEU A 99 -0.48 8.17 -11.45
C LEU A 99 -0.89 9.55 -12.01
N VAL A 100 -0.02 10.57 -11.89
CA VAL A 100 -0.24 11.87 -12.54
C VAL A 100 -0.16 11.74 -14.06
N SER A 101 0.79 10.98 -14.60
CA SER A 101 0.88 10.74 -16.04
C SER A 101 -0.37 10.05 -16.59
N GLU A 102 -0.95 9.11 -15.84
CA GLU A 102 -2.22 8.49 -16.19
C GLU A 102 -3.39 9.50 -16.22
N ARG A 103 -3.44 10.44 -15.27
CA ARG A 103 -4.46 11.51 -15.23
C ARG A 103 -4.32 12.46 -16.43
N VAL A 104 -3.09 12.83 -16.77
CA VAL A 104 -2.79 13.76 -17.87
C VAL A 104 -3.09 13.12 -19.23
N THR A 105 -2.70 11.87 -19.41
CA THR A 105 -2.84 11.18 -20.70
C THR A 105 -4.19 10.48 -20.90
N GLY A 106 -4.95 10.30 -19.82
CA GLY A 106 -6.17 9.48 -19.84
C GLY A 106 -5.90 8.01 -20.18
N TRP A 107 -4.67 7.53 -19.97
CA TRP A 107 -4.28 6.18 -20.37
C TRP A 107 -3.34 5.54 -19.37
N THR A 108 -3.51 4.23 -19.15
CA THR A 108 -2.65 3.43 -18.29
C THR A 108 -1.68 2.64 -19.15
N TYR A 109 -0.38 2.87 -18.97
CA TYR A 109 0.65 2.17 -19.73
C TYR A 109 0.65 0.68 -19.38
N PRO A 110 0.60 -0.23 -20.39
CA PRO A 110 0.66 -1.66 -20.14
C PRO A 110 1.90 -2.05 -19.34
N THR A 111 1.70 -2.79 -18.28
CA THR A 111 2.80 -3.27 -17.45
C THR A 111 3.24 -4.64 -17.93
N PHE A 112 4.54 -4.87 -18.02
CA PHE A 112 5.07 -6.21 -18.31
C PHE A 112 4.61 -7.19 -17.23
N VAL A 113 4.01 -8.30 -17.67
CA VAL A 113 3.60 -9.39 -16.77
C VAL A 113 4.78 -10.30 -16.54
N SER A 114 5.36 -10.27 -15.34
CA SER A 114 6.46 -11.19 -14.97
C SER A 114 5.95 -12.61 -14.74
N ASP A 115 6.86 -13.60 -14.79
CA ASP A 115 6.54 -15.01 -14.47
C ASP A 115 5.88 -15.15 -13.09
N ASP A 116 6.28 -14.33 -12.12
CA ASP A 116 5.70 -14.35 -10.77
C ASP A 116 4.26 -13.79 -10.77
N MET A 117 3.98 -12.77 -11.58
CA MET A 117 2.62 -12.24 -11.77
C MET A 117 1.74 -13.26 -12.50
N TYR A 118 2.26 -13.88 -13.58
CA TYR A 118 1.54 -14.92 -14.32
C TYR A 118 1.17 -16.09 -13.40
N ARG A 119 2.14 -16.59 -12.63
CA ARG A 119 1.87 -17.63 -11.62
C ARG A 119 0.81 -17.20 -10.62
N GLY A 120 0.82 -15.94 -10.17
CA GLY A 120 -0.21 -15.40 -9.28
C GLY A 120 -1.60 -15.54 -9.89
N ILE A 121 -1.75 -15.14 -11.15
CA ILE A 121 -3.01 -15.21 -11.91
C ILE A 121 -3.53 -16.66 -11.99
N GLU A 122 -2.66 -17.60 -12.35
CA GLU A 122 -3.02 -19.01 -12.50
C GLU A 122 -3.36 -19.70 -11.17
N CYS A 123 -2.64 -19.34 -10.10
CA CYS A 123 -2.80 -19.98 -8.80
C CYS A 123 -3.93 -19.40 -7.94
N GLU A 124 -4.31 -18.15 -8.15
CA GLU A 124 -5.32 -17.46 -7.34
C GLU A 124 -6.68 -18.18 -7.27
N PRO A 125 -7.29 -18.62 -8.40
CA PRO A 125 -8.57 -19.34 -8.38
C PRO A 125 -8.48 -20.68 -7.62
N ILE A 126 -7.32 -21.36 -7.76
CA ILE A 126 -7.05 -22.62 -7.05
C ILE A 126 -6.98 -22.39 -5.55
N ALA A 127 -6.21 -21.37 -5.14
CA ALA A 127 -6.06 -21.01 -3.73
C ALA A 127 -7.38 -20.57 -3.11
N ARG A 128 -8.22 -19.79 -3.85
CA ARG A 128 -9.54 -19.36 -3.43
C ARG A 128 -10.46 -20.55 -3.18
N SER A 129 -10.48 -21.53 -4.09
CA SER A 129 -11.27 -22.75 -3.94
C SER A 129 -10.83 -23.60 -2.75
N LEU A 130 -9.51 -23.75 -2.55
CA LEU A 130 -8.96 -24.47 -1.41
C LEU A 130 -9.26 -23.79 -0.08
N TYR A 131 -9.19 -22.46 -0.04
CA TYR A 131 -9.57 -21.66 1.14
C TYR A 131 -11.04 -21.86 1.47
N ALA A 132 -11.94 -21.68 0.50
CA ALA A 132 -13.37 -21.82 0.69
C ALA A 132 -13.75 -23.21 1.22
N ALA A 133 -13.17 -24.26 0.67
CA ALA A 133 -13.38 -25.64 1.12
C ALA A 133 -12.84 -25.87 2.54
N LYS A 134 -11.63 -25.36 2.85
CA LYS A 134 -10.98 -25.55 4.15
C LYS A 134 -11.73 -24.85 5.29
N GLU A 135 -12.13 -23.60 5.06
CA GLU A 135 -12.84 -22.79 6.07
C GLU A 135 -14.36 -23.03 6.06
N SER A 136 -14.87 -23.80 5.09
CA SER A 136 -16.31 -24.07 4.90
C SER A 136 -17.14 -22.79 4.76
N VAL A 137 -16.64 -21.84 3.97
CA VAL A 137 -17.25 -20.52 3.73
C VAL A 137 -17.56 -20.27 2.27
N SER A 138 -18.51 -19.36 2.01
CA SER A 138 -18.79 -18.86 0.68
C SER A 138 -17.87 -17.69 0.35
N VAL A 139 -17.28 -17.72 -0.84
CA VAL A 139 -16.43 -16.63 -1.36
C VAL A 139 -17.03 -16.15 -2.67
N SER A 140 -17.34 -14.86 -2.75
CA SER A 140 -17.78 -14.19 -3.98
C SER A 140 -16.73 -13.23 -4.49
N GLU A 141 -16.73 -13.00 -5.80
CA GLU A 141 -15.80 -12.08 -6.45
C GLU A 141 -16.47 -10.74 -6.74
N VAL A 142 -15.68 -9.68 -6.71
CA VAL A 142 -16.07 -8.32 -7.10
C VAL A 142 -14.89 -7.67 -7.82
N GLY A 143 -15.17 -6.89 -8.86
CA GLY A 143 -14.13 -6.33 -9.70
C GLY A 143 -13.31 -5.25 -9.03
N PHE A 144 -13.99 -4.22 -8.50
CA PHE A 144 -13.29 -3.07 -7.91
C PHE A 144 -14.17 -2.32 -6.91
N MET A 145 -13.55 -1.77 -5.89
CA MET A 145 -14.18 -0.90 -4.89
C MET A 145 -13.43 0.42 -4.81
N VAL A 146 -14.16 1.53 -4.66
CA VAL A 146 -13.59 2.86 -4.40
C VAL A 146 -14.30 3.51 -3.24
N ARG A 147 -13.56 4.14 -2.35
CA ARG A 147 -14.09 4.94 -1.26
C ARG A 147 -13.40 6.30 -1.20
N ASP A 148 -14.17 7.35 -0.85
CA ASP A 148 -13.73 8.75 -0.81
C ASP A 148 -14.24 9.53 0.42
N ASP A 149 -14.66 8.85 1.48
CA ASP A 149 -15.23 9.48 2.70
C ASP A 149 -14.31 10.53 3.34
N TRP A 150 -13.01 10.42 3.11
CA TRP A 150 -11.96 11.30 3.60
C TRP A 150 -11.47 12.35 2.57
N GLY A 151 -12.15 12.47 1.41
CA GLY A 151 -11.84 13.40 0.33
C GLY A 151 -11.16 12.72 -0.88
N PRO A 152 -9.87 12.34 -0.77
CA PRO A 152 -9.20 11.60 -1.85
C PRO A 152 -9.78 10.20 -2.06
N LYS A 153 -9.69 9.71 -3.30
CA LYS A 153 -10.12 8.35 -3.65
C LYS A 153 -9.07 7.31 -3.29
N LEU A 154 -9.50 6.21 -2.70
CA LEU A 154 -8.70 5.01 -2.50
C LEU A 154 -9.42 3.80 -3.08
N GLY A 155 -8.72 3.05 -3.96
CA GLY A 155 -9.28 1.91 -4.67
C GLY A 155 -8.80 0.57 -4.09
N TYR A 156 -9.62 -0.48 -4.25
CA TYR A 156 -9.29 -1.84 -3.85
C TYR A 156 -9.95 -2.88 -4.76
N SER A 157 -9.19 -3.85 -5.24
CA SER A 157 -9.69 -5.06 -5.89
C SER A 157 -9.45 -6.23 -4.95
N PRO A 158 -10.45 -6.75 -4.27
CA PRO A 158 -10.29 -7.93 -3.41
C PRO A 158 -10.15 -9.19 -4.26
N ASP A 159 -9.38 -10.16 -3.77
CA ASP A 159 -9.33 -11.51 -4.35
C ASP A 159 -10.58 -12.33 -3.97
N GLY A 160 -11.37 -11.85 -3.02
CA GLY A 160 -12.67 -12.39 -2.67
C GLY A 160 -13.35 -11.67 -1.51
N LEU A 161 -14.68 -11.76 -1.51
CA LEU A 161 -15.53 -11.37 -0.38
C LEU A 161 -15.98 -12.65 0.32
N VAL A 162 -15.67 -12.75 1.62
CA VAL A 162 -16.02 -13.91 2.44
C VAL A 162 -17.25 -13.60 3.26
N GLU A 163 -18.32 -14.29 2.97
CA GLU A 163 -19.61 -14.07 3.62
C GLU A 163 -19.97 -12.56 3.65
N GLN A 164 -20.55 -12.05 4.74
CA GLN A 164 -20.97 -10.65 4.86
C GLN A 164 -19.83 -9.74 5.38
N ASP A 165 -18.92 -10.28 6.18
CA ASP A 165 -18.00 -9.49 7.01
C ASP A 165 -16.52 -9.61 6.65
N GLY A 166 -16.14 -10.59 5.84
CA GLY A 166 -14.74 -10.92 5.58
C GLY A 166 -14.26 -10.57 4.17
N LEU A 167 -12.96 -10.41 4.04
CA LEU A 167 -12.21 -10.27 2.80
C LEU A 167 -11.23 -11.43 2.66
N LEU A 168 -10.82 -11.67 1.44
CA LEU A 168 -9.76 -12.60 1.09
C LEU A 168 -8.68 -11.86 0.29
N GLU A 169 -7.43 -12.05 0.67
CA GLU A 169 -6.25 -11.60 -0.08
C GLU A 169 -5.31 -12.80 -0.27
N ILE A 170 -5.01 -13.14 -1.50
CA ILE A 170 -4.25 -14.33 -1.89
C ILE A 170 -2.88 -13.92 -2.43
N LYS A 171 -1.84 -14.55 -1.93
CA LYS A 171 -0.50 -14.45 -2.48
C LYS A 171 0.01 -15.84 -2.85
N CYS A 172 0.57 -15.95 -4.06
CA CYS A 172 1.14 -17.19 -4.59
C CYS A 172 2.66 -17.05 -4.74
N PRO A 173 3.42 -16.94 -3.63
CA PRO A 173 4.86 -16.75 -3.68
C PRO A 173 5.59 -18.02 -4.14
N ARG A 174 6.88 -17.86 -4.44
CA ARG A 174 7.79 -19.00 -4.68
C ARG A 174 7.99 -19.81 -3.39
N PRO A 175 8.39 -21.10 -3.48
CA PRO A 175 8.47 -22.01 -2.33
C PRO A 175 9.28 -21.45 -1.14
N LYS A 176 10.43 -20.81 -1.41
CA LYS A 176 11.27 -20.20 -0.36
C LYS A 176 10.51 -19.14 0.45
N SER A 177 9.83 -18.22 -0.24
CA SER A 177 9.06 -17.14 0.43
C SER A 177 7.86 -17.71 1.18
N HIS A 178 7.15 -18.67 0.61
CA HIS A 178 6.05 -19.36 1.27
C HIS A 178 6.50 -20.10 2.55
N MET A 179 7.60 -20.82 2.49
CA MET A 179 8.20 -21.49 3.65
C MET A 179 8.52 -20.48 4.76
N ASN A 180 9.12 -19.34 4.42
CA ASN A 180 9.44 -18.31 5.39
C ASN A 180 8.17 -17.74 6.06
N THR A 181 7.08 -17.56 5.31
CA THR A 181 5.77 -17.13 5.84
C THR A 181 5.23 -18.15 6.86
N ILE A 182 5.30 -19.44 6.54
CA ILE A 182 4.88 -20.50 7.46
C ILE A 182 5.75 -20.52 8.73
N ILE A 183 7.08 -20.43 8.58
CA ILE A 183 8.02 -20.43 9.72
C ILE A 183 7.78 -19.22 10.63
N ALA A 184 7.60 -18.04 10.05
CA ALA A 184 7.31 -16.81 10.80
C ALA A 184 5.93 -16.86 11.48
N ASN A 185 5.02 -17.71 10.99
CA ASN A 185 3.64 -17.81 11.42
C ASN A 185 2.91 -16.46 11.49
N ALA A 186 3.23 -15.57 10.56
CA ALA A 186 2.74 -14.18 10.50
C ALA A 186 2.58 -13.73 9.05
N VAL A 187 1.75 -12.71 8.85
CA VAL A 187 1.67 -12.01 7.56
C VAL A 187 2.99 -11.29 7.32
N PRO A 188 3.61 -11.43 6.13
CA PRO A 188 4.79 -10.65 5.78
C PRO A 188 4.48 -9.16 5.85
N PRO A 189 5.34 -8.33 6.50
CA PRO A 189 5.06 -6.91 6.76
C PRO A 189 4.74 -6.09 5.51
N GLU A 190 5.32 -6.46 4.37
CA GLU A 190 5.11 -5.80 3.08
C GLU A 190 3.66 -5.89 2.57
N HIS A 191 2.86 -6.84 3.07
CA HIS A 191 1.46 -6.96 2.68
C HIS A 191 0.50 -6.19 3.60
N MET A 192 0.96 -5.75 4.77
CA MET A 192 0.10 -5.06 5.74
C MET A 192 -0.56 -3.79 5.17
N PRO A 193 0.15 -2.92 4.41
CA PRO A 193 -0.50 -1.75 3.81
C PRO A 193 -1.69 -2.11 2.92
N GLN A 194 -1.55 -3.14 2.08
CA GLN A 194 -2.61 -3.60 1.19
C GLN A 194 -3.80 -4.15 1.97
N LEU A 195 -3.56 -5.00 2.98
CA LEU A 195 -4.62 -5.59 3.80
C LEU A 195 -5.40 -4.51 4.56
N GLN A 196 -4.71 -3.56 5.18
CA GLN A 196 -5.35 -2.48 5.93
C GLN A 196 -6.08 -1.50 5.02
N ALA A 197 -5.56 -1.21 3.82
CA ALA A 197 -6.27 -0.42 2.83
C ALA A 197 -7.54 -1.14 2.32
N GLY A 198 -7.47 -2.45 2.09
CA GLY A 198 -8.65 -3.25 1.73
C GLY A 198 -9.75 -3.20 2.79
N LEU A 199 -9.39 -3.35 4.07
CA LEU A 199 -10.30 -3.21 5.20
C LEU A 199 -10.88 -1.80 5.29
N LEU A 200 -10.05 -0.77 5.11
CA LEU A 200 -10.47 0.64 5.14
C LEU A 200 -11.46 0.95 4.00
N VAL A 201 -11.16 0.54 2.76
CA VAL A 201 -12.03 0.79 1.61
C VAL A 201 -13.35 0.05 1.73
N SER A 202 -13.32 -1.24 2.02
CA SER A 202 -14.51 -2.07 2.07
C SER A 202 -15.40 -1.83 3.30
N GLY A 203 -14.78 -1.42 4.43
CA GLY A 203 -15.46 -1.33 5.73
C GLY A 203 -15.78 -2.70 6.34
N ARG A 204 -15.19 -3.78 5.82
CA ARG A 204 -15.39 -5.14 6.34
C ARG A 204 -14.60 -5.35 7.62
N LYS A 205 -15.01 -6.35 8.42
CA LYS A 205 -14.53 -6.54 9.78
C LYS A 205 -13.18 -7.23 9.89
N TRP A 206 -12.81 -8.03 8.89
CA TRP A 206 -11.57 -8.78 8.85
C TRP A 206 -11.18 -9.15 7.43
N ILE A 207 -9.91 -9.51 7.24
CA ILE A 207 -9.35 -10.01 6.00
C ILE A 207 -8.48 -11.23 6.29
N ASP A 208 -8.70 -12.33 5.56
CA ASP A 208 -7.83 -13.47 5.61
C ASP A 208 -6.74 -13.36 4.54
N PHE A 209 -5.50 -13.23 5.01
CA PHE A 209 -4.33 -13.37 4.18
C PHE A 209 -4.06 -14.84 3.93
N VAL A 210 -4.04 -15.23 2.67
CA VAL A 210 -3.75 -16.58 2.22
C VAL A 210 -2.44 -16.61 1.47
N SER A 211 -1.51 -17.46 1.88
CA SER A 211 -0.30 -17.76 1.10
C SER A 211 -0.40 -19.18 0.58
N PHE A 212 -0.31 -19.33 -0.73
CA PHE A 212 -0.43 -20.60 -1.45
C PHE A 212 0.81 -20.89 -2.29
N CYS A 213 1.34 -22.09 -2.15
CA CYS A 213 2.35 -22.65 -3.03
C CYS A 213 2.01 -24.12 -3.25
N ALA A 214 1.82 -24.54 -4.50
CA ALA A 214 1.43 -25.92 -4.83
C ALA A 214 2.43 -26.94 -4.25
N GLY A 215 1.90 -28.00 -3.64
CA GLY A 215 2.69 -29.03 -2.94
C GLY A 215 3.09 -28.68 -1.51
N MET A 216 2.71 -27.50 -1.00
CA MET A 216 2.96 -27.07 0.37
C MET A 216 1.64 -26.80 1.13
N PRO A 217 1.64 -26.76 2.48
CA PRO A 217 0.43 -26.47 3.26
C PRO A 217 -0.12 -25.07 2.96
N LEU A 218 -1.44 -24.93 2.85
CA LEU A 218 -2.10 -23.64 2.74
C LEU A 218 -1.96 -22.86 4.04
N PHE A 219 -1.32 -21.69 4.00
CA PHE A 219 -1.19 -20.79 5.15
C PHE A 219 -2.29 -19.75 5.13
N ILE A 220 -2.99 -19.59 6.26
CA ILE A 220 -4.08 -18.62 6.43
C ILE A 220 -3.82 -17.83 7.72
N ARG A 221 -3.95 -16.51 7.61
CA ARG A 221 -3.84 -15.62 8.78
C ARG A 221 -4.87 -14.51 8.71
N ARG A 222 -5.76 -14.45 9.71
CA ARG A 222 -6.75 -13.39 9.85
C ARG A 222 -6.14 -12.12 10.38
N VAL A 223 -6.48 -10.99 9.75
CA VAL A 223 -6.08 -9.64 10.11
C VAL A 223 -7.33 -8.81 10.35
N TYR A 224 -7.28 -7.98 11.38
CA TYR A 224 -8.35 -7.05 11.73
C TYR A 224 -7.92 -5.60 11.43
N PRO A 225 -8.89 -4.67 11.34
CA PRO A 225 -8.58 -3.25 11.19
C PRO A 225 -7.63 -2.76 12.30
N ASP A 226 -6.57 -2.09 11.91
CA ASP A 226 -5.61 -1.43 12.80
C ASP A 226 -5.72 0.07 12.60
N ILE A 227 -6.02 0.81 13.68
CA ILE A 227 -6.31 2.24 13.63
C ILE A 227 -5.09 3.07 13.19
N GLU A 228 -3.87 2.67 13.57
CA GLU A 228 -2.66 3.38 13.19
C GLU A 228 -2.36 3.19 11.71
N TRP A 229 -2.52 1.97 11.19
CA TRP A 229 -2.42 1.71 9.76
C TRP A 229 -3.45 2.50 8.96
N GLN A 230 -4.71 2.49 9.40
CA GLN A 230 -5.77 3.21 8.68
C GLN A 230 -5.55 4.72 8.70
N ARG A 231 -5.09 5.27 9.83
CA ARG A 231 -4.74 6.69 9.95
C ARG A 231 -3.62 7.07 8.98
N ILE A 232 -2.52 6.32 8.96
CA ILE A 232 -1.39 6.64 8.09
C ILE A 232 -1.71 6.45 6.61
N ILE A 233 -2.56 5.48 6.25
CA ILE A 233 -3.03 5.30 4.88
C ILE A 233 -3.81 6.54 4.41
N VAL A 234 -4.75 7.04 5.21
CA VAL A 234 -5.51 8.25 4.87
C VAL A 234 -4.58 9.46 4.73
N GLU A 235 -3.65 9.65 5.66
CA GLU A 235 -2.67 10.74 5.61
C GLU A 235 -1.76 10.64 4.36
N ALA A 236 -1.32 9.43 4.00
CA ALA A 236 -0.49 9.18 2.83
C ALA A 236 -1.24 9.47 1.52
N VAL A 237 -2.52 9.12 1.44
CA VAL A 237 -3.35 9.40 0.26
C VAL A 237 -3.62 10.90 0.13
N HIS A 238 -3.86 11.63 1.22
CA HIS A 238 -3.95 13.09 1.21
C HIS A 238 -2.66 13.73 0.71
N ARG A 239 -1.50 13.33 1.26
CA ARG A 239 -0.20 13.85 0.81
C ARG A 239 0.07 13.54 -0.66
N PHE A 240 -0.33 12.36 -1.11
CA PHE A 240 -0.26 12.01 -2.53
C PHE A 240 -1.07 12.98 -3.38
N GLU A 241 -2.33 13.29 -3.03
CA GLU A 241 -3.16 14.21 -3.80
C GLU A 241 -2.58 15.63 -3.85
N ASP A 242 -2.07 16.14 -2.72
CA ASP A 242 -1.38 17.43 -2.68
C ASP A 242 -0.19 17.47 -3.67
N ASN A 243 0.65 16.44 -3.62
CA ASN A 243 1.81 16.31 -4.51
C ASN A 243 1.39 16.11 -5.97
N ALA A 244 0.32 15.36 -6.22
CA ALA A 244 -0.19 15.10 -7.56
C ALA A 244 -0.78 16.37 -8.20
N MET A 245 -1.52 17.16 -7.43
CA MET A 245 -2.03 18.47 -7.90
C MET A 245 -0.88 19.41 -8.27
N GLU A 246 0.14 19.50 -7.44
CA GLU A 246 1.30 20.35 -7.70
C GLU A 246 2.09 19.88 -8.93
N LEU A 247 2.32 18.58 -9.06
CA LEU A 247 3.01 18.02 -10.21
C LEU A 247 2.23 18.23 -11.52
N ALA A 248 0.91 18.06 -11.50
CA ALA A 248 0.04 18.33 -12.63
C ALA A 248 0.05 19.82 -13.02
N ARG A 249 0.02 20.72 -12.01
CA ARG A 249 0.13 22.18 -12.25
C ARG A 249 1.44 22.54 -12.97
N ILE A 250 2.58 22.04 -12.45
CA ILE A 250 3.90 22.25 -13.05
C ILE A 250 3.94 21.71 -14.48
N TYR A 251 3.38 20.53 -14.71
CA TYR A 251 3.30 19.95 -16.05
C TYR A 251 2.52 20.85 -16.99
N HIS A 252 1.33 21.31 -16.65
CA HIS A 252 0.50 22.14 -17.51
C HIS A 252 1.12 23.51 -17.78
N GLU A 253 1.80 24.11 -16.81
CA GLU A 253 2.53 25.36 -16.99
C GLU A 253 3.68 25.20 -18.00
N ASN A 254 4.46 24.14 -17.90
CA ASN A 254 5.60 23.90 -18.80
C ASN A 254 5.17 23.34 -20.17
N ALA A 255 4.02 22.68 -20.25
CA ALA A 255 3.46 22.22 -21.53
C ALA A 255 2.68 23.31 -22.30
N ALA A 256 2.48 24.47 -21.71
CA ALA A 256 1.74 25.55 -22.33
C ALA A 256 2.41 25.98 -23.68
N GLY A 257 1.65 25.87 -24.75
CA GLY A 257 2.15 26.20 -26.11
C GLY A 257 2.86 25.03 -26.81
N LEU A 258 3.00 23.87 -26.18
CA LEU A 258 3.47 22.68 -26.87
C LEU A 258 2.28 21.94 -27.48
N GLU A 259 2.45 21.49 -28.73
CA GLU A 259 1.45 20.69 -29.41
C GLU A 259 1.52 19.22 -28.92
N ALA A 260 0.37 18.65 -28.53
CA ALA A 260 0.29 17.26 -28.20
C ALA A 260 0.47 16.40 -29.46
N THR A 261 1.24 15.35 -29.35
CA THR A 261 1.40 14.35 -30.42
C THR A 261 0.32 13.28 -30.32
N GLU A 262 -0.02 12.69 -31.47
CA GLU A 262 -0.93 11.55 -31.50
C GLU A 262 -0.28 10.31 -30.86
N ARG A 263 -1.06 9.53 -30.11
CA ARG A 263 -0.61 8.23 -29.59
C ARG A 263 -0.64 7.21 -30.72
N ILE A 264 0.53 7.00 -31.35
CA ILE A 264 0.63 6.13 -32.52
C ILE A 264 1.21 4.75 -32.18
N VAL A 265 1.84 4.59 -31.01
CA VAL A 265 2.55 3.38 -30.66
C VAL A 265 1.75 2.63 -29.59
N GLU A 266 1.07 1.63 -30.05
CA GLU A 266 0.54 0.57 -29.22
C GLU A 266 1.39 -0.67 -29.46
N GLN A 267 2.39 -0.87 -28.64
CA GLN A 267 3.07 -2.15 -28.64
C GLN A 267 2.25 -3.09 -27.77
N GLU A 268 1.42 -3.88 -28.38
CA GLU A 268 1.06 -5.18 -27.83
C GLU A 268 2.35 -6.01 -27.88
N ILE A 269 3.08 -6.05 -26.78
CA ILE A 269 4.11 -7.06 -26.57
C ILE A 269 3.35 -8.34 -26.20
N LEU A 270 2.84 -8.99 -27.21
CA LEU A 270 2.43 -10.38 -27.13
C LEU A 270 3.71 -11.20 -27.03
N VAL A 271 3.98 -11.78 -25.86
CA VAL A 271 4.96 -12.83 -25.67
C VAL A 271 4.22 -14.12 -25.46
#